data_1b47559d2d565e00ced74a66ef99f51e
#
_entry.id   1b47559d2d565e00ced74a66ef99f51e
#
_cell.length_a   1.000
_cell.length_b   1.000
_cell.length_c   1.000
_cell.angle_alpha   90.00
_cell.angle_beta   90.00
_cell.angle_gamma   90.00
#
_symmetry.space_group_name_H-M   'P 1'
#
loop_
_entity.id
_entity.type
_entity.pdbx_description
1 polymer ?
#
loop_
_entity_poly.entity_id
_entity_poly.type
_entity_poly.pdbx_seq_one_letter_code
_entity_poly.pdbx_strand_id
1 'polypeptide(L)'
;MLTNRLSEDPSNKVLVLEAGKPDYIWDFRIHMPAALTYLLTGKDYNWGYESDPEPFMYDRRIAQPRGKVLGGTSCINGMIWIRGNAMDFEKWAGDEGLEDWDYAHCLPYFKKVETRLLGGDDYRGAKGNLKLTTPECENPLFDAFFKSVQEAGYPLTDDVNGYQQEGFGKFDQTIYNSRRLNAARAYIHPIKHRKNLNVVTQAMVLRILFEGNKAVGVEYKKGRKTEKVYANEIICCGGAINSPQLLQVSGIGNAEHLNSLDIPVVHDLPGVGENLQDHLEVYVQWACKKPVSLYSALSPWRAPKIGLEWLFMKKGIGASNHFEAGGFIRSNDIVKYPNLQFHFLPLAIRYDGTAPSEGHGFQLHVGPMGTDVRGRVKIKSSNPLDYPSILFNYLSTANERKEWCEAVRLSRKIIETEAMSELMGKELSPGSKVQTDEEILDFIAKEGESAYHPSSTCKMGVDPLSVTDSNLRVHGIKNLRVVDASVFPYVTNGNIYSPVMMVAEKAADIILGNSPLKAEHLPFYKKEMKACLKDKYKVGHFQAQTIVKYFLEQ
;
A
#
# COMPACT_ATOMS: atom_id res chain seq x y z
N MET A 1 -3.63 -10.90 -11.27
CA MET A 1 -2.35 -11.57 -11.51
C MET A 1 -2.50 -13.10 -11.44
N LEU A 2 -2.91 -13.69 -10.32
CA LEU A 2 -3.20 -15.14 -10.21
C LEU A 2 -4.03 -15.68 -11.36
N THR A 3 -5.12 -15.00 -11.74
CA THR A 3 -5.96 -15.33 -12.90
C THR A 3 -5.14 -15.58 -14.18
N ASN A 4 -4.15 -14.74 -14.43
CA ASN A 4 -3.27 -14.88 -15.60
C ASN A 4 -2.42 -16.14 -15.49
N ARG A 5 -1.72 -16.33 -14.38
CA ARG A 5 -0.80 -17.44 -14.19
C ARG A 5 -1.53 -18.78 -14.12
N LEU A 6 -2.59 -18.88 -13.33
CA LEU A 6 -3.34 -20.13 -13.16
C LEU A 6 -4.04 -20.60 -14.44
N SER A 7 -4.43 -19.67 -15.31
CA SER A 7 -5.07 -20.01 -16.59
C SER A 7 -4.09 -20.20 -17.76
N GLU A 8 -2.78 -20.13 -17.54
CA GLU A 8 -1.77 -20.45 -18.57
C GLU A 8 -1.86 -21.91 -19.01
N ASP A 9 -2.08 -22.81 -18.05
CA ASP A 9 -2.39 -24.20 -18.35
C ASP A 9 -3.87 -24.35 -18.75
N PRO A 10 -4.20 -24.78 -19.97
CA PRO A 10 -5.57 -24.95 -20.43
C PRO A 10 -6.38 -26.01 -19.66
N SER A 11 -5.72 -26.91 -18.93
CA SER A 11 -6.37 -27.91 -18.07
C SER A 11 -6.99 -27.30 -16.82
N ASN A 12 -6.46 -26.17 -16.34
CA ASN A 12 -6.98 -25.43 -15.21
C ASN A 12 -8.19 -24.57 -15.61
N LYS A 13 -9.36 -24.87 -15.09
CA LYS A 13 -10.56 -24.02 -15.26
C LYS A 13 -10.58 -22.95 -14.17
N VAL A 14 -10.43 -21.69 -14.56
CA VAL A 14 -10.35 -20.56 -13.64
C VAL A 14 -11.61 -19.72 -13.72
N LEU A 15 -12.28 -19.55 -12.57
CA LEU A 15 -13.40 -18.63 -12.41
C LEU A 15 -12.98 -17.47 -11.51
N VAL A 16 -13.20 -16.24 -11.96
CA VAL A 16 -13.01 -15.02 -11.18
C VAL A 16 -14.36 -14.41 -10.87
N LEU A 17 -14.63 -14.16 -9.59
CA LEU A 17 -15.81 -13.47 -9.11
C LEU A 17 -15.38 -12.10 -8.54
N GLU A 18 -15.84 -11.03 -9.18
CA GLU A 18 -15.59 -9.64 -8.78
C GLU A 18 -16.91 -8.96 -8.39
N ALA A 19 -16.96 -8.41 -7.18
CA ALA A 19 -18.17 -7.74 -6.67
C ALA A 19 -18.50 -6.45 -7.43
N GLY A 20 -17.47 -5.78 -7.96
CA GLY A 20 -17.61 -4.50 -8.66
C GLY A 20 -17.91 -4.61 -10.15
N LYS A 21 -17.98 -3.44 -10.77
CA LYS A 21 -18.16 -3.28 -12.23
C LYS A 21 -16.87 -3.66 -12.98
N PRO A 22 -16.94 -3.88 -14.31
CA PRO A 22 -15.74 -3.88 -15.15
C PRO A 22 -15.00 -2.53 -15.09
N ASP A 23 -13.69 -2.54 -15.32
CA ASP A 23 -12.87 -1.35 -15.53
C ASP A 23 -13.08 -0.82 -16.96
N TYR A 24 -14.25 -0.25 -17.24
CA TYR A 24 -14.65 0.19 -18.58
C TYR A 24 -13.59 1.06 -19.26
N ILE A 25 -13.12 0.66 -20.44
CA ILE A 25 -12.01 1.32 -21.15
C ILE A 25 -12.29 2.80 -21.50
N TRP A 26 -13.56 3.17 -21.60
CA TRP A 26 -14.00 4.53 -21.89
C TRP A 26 -14.13 5.42 -20.64
N ASP A 27 -14.11 4.84 -19.41
CA ASP A 27 -14.27 5.62 -18.20
C ASP A 27 -12.93 6.30 -17.82
N PHE A 28 -12.85 7.59 -18.14
CA PHE A 28 -11.65 8.40 -17.91
C PHE A 28 -11.28 8.46 -16.42
N ARG A 29 -12.25 8.34 -15.50
CA ARG A 29 -12.00 8.38 -14.06
C ARG A 29 -11.01 7.31 -13.63
N ILE A 30 -11.12 6.08 -14.21
CA ILE A 30 -10.18 4.98 -13.94
C ILE A 30 -8.84 5.20 -14.66
N HIS A 31 -8.89 5.67 -15.92
CA HIS A 31 -7.73 5.58 -16.80
C HIS A 31 -6.88 6.84 -16.87
N MET A 32 -7.44 8.02 -16.60
CA MET A 32 -6.69 9.27 -16.55
C MET A 32 -5.98 9.41 -15.19
N PRO A 33 -4.64 9.45 -15.16
CA PRO A 33 -3.91 9.48 -13.89
C PRO A 33 -4.31 10.62 -12.95
N ALA A 34 -4.50 11.83 -13.48
CA ALA A 34 -4.91 12.98 -12.68
C ALA A 34 -6.35 12.92 -12.13
N ALA A 35 -7.17 11.94 -12.56
CA ALA A 35 -8.56 11.83 -12.12
C ALA A 35 -8.74 11.10 -10.78
N LEU A 36 -7.69 10.94 -9.98
CA LEU A 36 -7.67 10.14 -8.75
C LEU A 36 -8.78 10.53 -7.75
N THR A 37 -9.00 11.82 -7.51
CA THR A 37 -9.99 12.32 -6.55
C THR A 37 -11.41 11.86 -6.85
N TYR A 38 -11.79 11.76 -8.13
CA TYR A 38 -13.13 11.25 -8.52
C TYR A 38 -13.38 9.81 -8.10
N LEU A 39 -12.32 9.02 -7.95
CA LEU A 39 -12.42 7.60 -7.55
C LEU A 39 -12.42 7.45 -6.03
N LEU A 40 -11.65 8.26 -5.32
CA LEU A 40 -11.55 8.19 -3.86
C LEU A 40 -12.83 8.66 -3.18
N THR A 41 -13.47 9.71 -3.73
CA THR A 41 -14.73 10.26 -3.19
C THR A 41 -15.98 9.66 -3.83
N GLY A 42 -15.85 9.00 -4.99
CA GLY A 42 -16.95 8.43 -5.76
C GLY A 42 -17.44 7.09 -5.20
N LYS A 43 -18.74 6.79 -5.42
CA LYS A 43 -19.37 5.53 -4.96
C LYS A 43 -19.37 4.41 -6.01
N ASP A 44 -19.05 4.71 -7.28
CA ASP A 44 -19.20 3.76 -8.39
C ASP A 44 -18.21 2.60 -8.36
N TYR A 45 -16.95 2.89 -8.00
CA TYR A 45 -15.82 1.98 -8.02
C TYR A 45 -15.15 1.81 -6.66
N ASN A 46 -15.80 2.27 -5.61
CA ASN A 46 -15.29 2.31 -4.25
C ASN A 46 -16.25 1.60 -3.30
N TRP A 47 -15.75 0.79 -2.38
CA TRP A 47 -16.53 0.22 -1.30
C TRP A 47 -17.05 1.29 -0.34
N GLY A 48 -16.27 2.38 -0.15
CA GLY A 48 -16.63 3.47 0.76
C GLY A 48 -16.58 3.08 2.23
N TYR A 49 -15.59 2.29 2.62
CA TYR A 49 -15.37 1.95 4.03
C TYR A 49 -14.87 3.15 4.83
N GLU A 50 -15.17 3.13 6.11
CA GLU A 50 -14.65 4.03 7.13
C GLU A 50 -14.22 3.22 8.34
N SER A 51 -13.24 3.73 9.11
CA SER A 51 -12.93 3.15 10.42
C SER A 51 -14.09 3.33 11.40
N ASP A 52 -14.10 2.54 12.45
CA ASP A 52 -14.81 2.89 13.68
C ASP A 52 -14.19 4.18 14.27
N PRO A 53 -14.83 4.84 15.25
CA PRO A 53 -14.22 5.97 15.93
C PRO A 53 -12.82 5.61 16.45
N GLU A 54 -11.79 6.36 16.00
CA GLU A 54 -10.40 6.15 16.41
C GLU A 54 -10.14 6.83 17.77
N PRO A 55 -9.84 6.08 18.84
CA PRO A 55 -9.85 6.61 20.20
C PRO A 55 -8.84 7.73 20.46
N PHE A 56 -7.70 7.70 19.74
CA PHE A 56 -6.64 8.68 19.89
C PHE A 56 -6.68 9.80 18.83
N MET A 57 -7.76 9.84 18.03
CA MET A 57 -7.97 10.82 16.95
C MET A 57 -9.33 11.54 17.11
N TYR A 58 -9.69 11.90 18.34
CA TYR A 58 -10.96 12.59 18.67
C TYR A 58 -12.20 11.84 18.18
N ASP A 59 -12.19 10.51 18.25
CA ASP A 59 -13.28 9.64 17.77
C ASP A 59 -13.64 9.89 16.29
N ARG A 60 -12.69 10.40 15.50
CA ARG A 60 -12.86 10.56 14.06
C ARG A 60 -13.00 9.20 13.39
N ARG A 61 -13.81 9.16 12.35
CA ARG A 61 -13.86 8.05 11.41
C ARG A 61 -12.96 8.37 10.22
N ILE A 62 -12.06 7.47 9.91
CA ILE A 62 -11.06 7.66 8.85
C ILE A 62 -11.53 6.90 7.60
N ALA A 63 -11.67 7.62 6.49
CA ALA A 63 -12.07 7.04 5.22
C ALA A 63 -11.08 5.95 4.74
N GLN A 64 -11.62 4.84 4.25
CA GLN A 64 -10.86 3.69 3.74
C GLN A 64 -11.36 3.29 2.34
N PRO A 65 -11.11 4.09 1.30
CA PRO A 65 -11.52 3.75 -0.05
C PRO A 65 -10.83 2.47 -0.53
N ARG A 66 -11.61 1.49 -0.96
CA ARG A 66 -11.15 0.23 -1.55
C ARG A 66 -11.84 0.01 -2.90
N GLY A 67 -11.09 -0.45 -3.88
CA GLY A 67 -11.62 -0.64 -5.22
C GLY A 67 -12.68 -1.75 -5.28
N LYS A 68 -13.89 -1.40 -5.73
CA LYS A 68 -15.01 -2.31 -6.06
C LYS A 68 -15.18 -2.36 -7.57
N VAL A 69 -14.21 -2.97 -8.23
CA VAL A 69 -14.06 -2.96 -9.69
C VAL A 69 -13.08 -4.06 -10.11
N LEU A 70 -13.23 -4.60 -11.31
CA LEU A 70 -12.27 -5.54 -11.88
C LEU A 70 -10.87 -4.90 -11.91
N GLY A 71 -9.92 -5.50 -11.18
CA GLY A 71 -8.61 -4.92 -10.90
C GLY A 71 -8.46 -4.37 -9.48
N GLY A 72 -9.54 -4.29 -8.71
CA GLY A 72 -9.55 -3.89 -7.30
C GLY A 72 -8.96 -2.50 -7.08
N THR A 73 -8.28 -2.31 -5.95
CA THR A 73 -7.71 -1.03 -5.55
C THR A 73 -6.65 -0.49 -6.52
N SER A 74 -6.06 -1.33 -7.41
CA SER A 74 -5.17 -0.82 -8.45
C SER A 74 -5.87 0.12 -9.47
N CYS A 75 -7.21 0.12 -9.51
CA CYS A 75 -8.00 1.04 -10.32
C CYS A 75 -8.17 2.41 -9.68
N ILE A 76 -7.98 2.53 -8.35
CA ILE A 76 -8.24 3.76 -7.58
C ILE A 76 -7.05 4.26 -6.76
N ASN A 77 -5.90 3.56 -6.78
CA ASN A 77 -4.69 3.95 -6.05
C ASN A 77 -3.93 5.13 -6.68
N GLY A 78 -2.93 5.66 -5.97
CA GLY A 78 -2.07 6.75 -6.44
C GLY A 78 -1.06 6.37 -7.53
N MET A 79 -1.03 5.11 -7.99
CA MET A 79 -0.14 4.61 -9.05
C MET A 79 1.37 4.68 -8.72
N ILE A 80 1.74 4.88 -7.49
CA ILE A 80 3.13 4.89 -7.04
C ILE A 80 3.61 3.44 -6.90
N TRP A 81 4.83 3.16 -7.37
CA TRP A 81 5.42 1.83 -7.31
C TRP A 81 6.58 1.78 -6.33
N ILE A 82 6.35 1.20 -5.17
CA ILE A 82 7.35 1.00 -4.10
C ILE A 82 7.33 -0.48 -3.72
N ARG A 83 8.52 -1.10 -3.64
CA ARG A 83 8.66 -2.53 -3.30
C ARG A 83 8.71 -2.82 -1.80
N GLY A 84 8.82 -1.82 -0.97
CA GLY A 84 9.22 -1.94 0.42
C GLY A 84 10.74 -1.81 0.59
N ASN A 85 11.22 -1.91 1.81
CA ASN A 85 12.65 -2.02 2.11
C ASN A 85 13.06 -3.50 2.12
N ALA A 86 14.28 -3.82 1.71
CA ALA A 86 14.79 -5.19 1.82
C ALA A 86 14.67 -5.74 3.25
N MET A 87 14.88 -4.88 4.26
CA MET A 87 14.75 -5.25 5.68
C MET A 87 13.33 -5.63 6.11
N ASP A 88 12.29 -5.24 5.37
CA ASP A 88 10.92 -5.68 5.65
C ASP A 88 10.78 -7.19 5.42
N PHE A 89 11.41 -7.69 4.34
CA PHE A 89 11.39 -9.12 3.99
C PHE A 89 12.33 -9.92 4.87
N GLU A 90 13.48 -9.35 5.28
CA GLU A 90 14.33 -9.96 6.31
C GLU A 90 13.57 -10.09 7.65
N LYS A 91 12.73 -9.10 7.98
CA LYS A 91 11.86 -9.17 9.16
C LYS A 91 10.77 -10.23 9.00
N TRP A 92 10.19 -10.38 7.80
CA TRP A 92 9.20 -11.45 7.54
C TRP A 92 9.84 -12.83 7.76
N ALA A 93 11.02 -13.05 7.17
CA ALA A 93 11.75 -14.31 7.28
C ALA A 93 12.32 -14.58 8.69
N GLY A 94 12.35 -13.57 9.55
CA GLY A 94 12.69 -13.72 10.95
C GLY A 94 11.62 -14.42 11.79
N ASP A 95 10.39 -14.49 11.30
CA ASP A 95 9.31 -15.25 11.93
C ASP A 95 9.43 -16.73 11.56
N GLU A 96 9.19 -17.62 12.51
CA GLU A 96 9.27 -19.08 12.33
C GLU A 96 8.36 -19.56 11.18
N GLY A 97 8.91 -20.37 10.29
CA GLY A 97 8.20 -20.95 9.15
C GLY A 97 8.07 -20.01 7.94
N LEU A 98 8.72 -18.84 7.94
CA LEU A 98 8.70 -17.86 6.86
C LEU A 98 10.07 -17.64 6.20
N GLU A 99 11.04 -18.53 6.40
CA GLU A 99 12.43 -18.39 5.96
C GLU A 99 12.56 -18.11 4.46
N ASP A 100 11.64 -18.66 3.65
CA ASP A 100 11.61 -18.44 2.19
C ASP A 100 10.98 -17.10 1.77
N TRP A 101 10.64 -16.21 2.73
CA TRP A 101 10.07 -14.89 2.46
C TRP A 101 11.08 -13.77 2.71
N ASP A 102 12.38 -14.06 2.80
CA ASP A 102 13.44 -13.06 2.83
C ASP A 102 13.56 -12.28 1.52
N TYR A 103 14.38 -11.23 1.52
CA TYR A 103 14.56 -10.40 0.34
C TYR A 103 15.13 -11.17 -0.85
N ALA A 104 16.08 -12.09 -0.61
CA ALA A 104 16.70 -12.87 -1.68
C ALA A 104 15.71 -13.78 -2.41
N HIS A 105 14.76 -14.37 -1.69
CA HIS A 105 13.69 -15.19 -2.28
C HIS A 105 12.55 -14.35 -2.88
N CYS A 106 12.32 -13.13 -2.41
CA CYS A 106 11.29 -12.23 -2.92
C CYS A 106 11.73 -11.43 -4.16
N LEU A 107 13.00 -11.08 -4.28
CA LEU A 107 13.55 -10.24 -5.34
C LEU A 107 13.25 -10.76 -6.76
N PRO A 108 13.46 -12.05 -7.09
CA PRO A 108 13.16 -12.57 -8.43
C PRO A 108 11.67 -12.45 -8.79
N TYR A 109 10.76 -12.52 -7.80
CA TYR A 109 9.33 -12.32 -8.03
C TYR A 109 8.97 -10.85 -8.23
N PHE A 110 9.62 -9.91 -7.55
CA PHE A 110 9.51 -8.48 -7.87
C PHE A 110 9.94 -8.19 -9.31
N LYS A 111 11.06 -8.76 -9.75
CA LYS A 111 11.55 -8.63 -11.13
C LYS A 111 10.60 -9.26 -12.15
N LYS A 112 9.97 -10.39 -11.82
CA LYS A 112 8.99 -11.08 -12.67
C LYS A 112 7.70 -10.28 -12.87
N VAL A 113 7.30 -9.46 -11.89
CA VAL A 113 6.10 -8.60 -11.96
C VAL A 113 6.27 -7.46 -12.95
N GLU A 114 7.43 -6.80 -12.98
CA GLU A 114 7.59 -5.47 -13.59
C GLU A 114 8.41 -5.45 -14.89
N THR A 115 8.10 -4.46 -15.70
CA THR A 115 8.97 -3.96 -16.78
C THR A 115 9.25 -2.48 -16.51
N ARG A 116 10.42 -2.15 -16.01
CA ARG A 116 10.87 -0.77 -15.89
C ARG A 116 11.25 -0.23 -17.27
N LEU A 117 10.64 0.86 -17.71
CA LEU A 117 10.83 1.37 -19.08
C LEU A 117 12.21 2.04 -19.27
N LEU A 118 12.86 2.47 -18.19
CA LEU A 118 14.28 2.92 -18.23
C LEU A 118 15.28 1.76 -18.40
N GLY A 119 14.81 0.52 -18.36
CA GLY A 119 15.63 -0.69 -18.42
C GLY A 119 15.62 -1.45 -17.10
N GLY A 120 15.92 -2.76 -17.20
CA GLY A 120 16.16 -3.62 -16.04
C GLY A 120 17.64 -3.65 -15.67
N ASP A 121 17.89 -4.07 -14.43
CA ASP A 121 19.24 -4.27 -13.89
C ASP A 121 19.23 -5.45 -12.90
N ASP A 122 20.24 -5.54 -12.04
CA ASP A 122 20.29 -6.61 -11.04
C ASP A 122 19.07 -6.59 -10.09
N TYR A 123 18.55 -5.40 -9.76
CA TYR A 123 17.41 -5.23 -8.85
C TYR A 123 16.09 -5.13 -9.58
N ARG A 124 16.05 -4.66 -10.84
CA ARG A 124 14.83 -4.26 -11.54
C ARG A 124 14.49 -5.17 -12.71
N GLY A 125 13.19 -5.44 -12.88
CA GLY A 125 12.67 -6.28 -13.95
C GLY A 125 12.50 -5.55 -15.29
N ALA A 126 12.65 -6.31 -16.40
CA ALA A 126 12.47 -5.80 -17.77
C ALA A 126 11.45 -6.59 -18.61
N LYS A 127 10.81 -7.63 -18.05
CA LYS A 127 9.97 -8.57 -18.81
C LYS A 127 8.60 -8.86 -18.19
N GLY A 128 8.26 -8.18 -17.09
CA GLY A 128 6.98 -8.37 -16.41
C GLY A 128 5.80 -7.70 -17.12
N ASN A 129 4.61 -8.02 -16.67
CA ASN A 129 3.38 -7.49 -17.23
C ASN A 129 3.10 -6.03 -16.84
N LEU A 130 3.52 -5.60 -15.63
CA LEU A 130 3.36 -4.23 -15.17
C LEU A 130 4.49 -3.36 -15.72
N LYS A 131 4.16 -2.49 -16.65
CA LYS A 131 5.09 -1.51 -17.20
C LYS A 131 5.10 -0.28 -16.30
N LEU A 132 6.30 0.15 -15.94
CA LEU A 132 6.55 1.25 -15.03
C LEU A 132 7.22 2.39 -15.78
N THR A 133 6.63 3.58 -15.67
CA THR A 133 7.21 4.83 -16.18
C THR A 133 7.87 5.58 -15.03
N THR A 134 9.08 6.06 -15.22
CA THR A 134 9.72 7.02 -14.32
C THR A 134 9.36 8.42 -14.79
N PRO A 135 8.83 9.31 -13.93
CA PRO A 135 8.40 10.65 -14.33
C PRO A 135 9.58 11.59 -14.62
N GLU A 136 9.34 12.63 -15.41
CA GLU A 136 10.38 13.63 -15.71
C GLU A 136 10.55 14.67 -14.61
N CYS A 137 9.52 14.93 -13.78
CA CYS A 137 9.52 15.96 -12.74
C CYS A 137 9.72 17.37 -13.31
N GLU A 138 8.95 17.72 -14.36
CA GLU A 138 9.14 18.98 -15.12
C GLU A 138 8.78 20.26 -14.35
N ASN A 139 7.95 20.17 -13.30
CA ASN A 139 7.59 21.35 -12.54
C ASN A 139 8.80 21.91 -11.78
N PRO A 140 9.08 23.24 -11.83
CA PRO A 140 10.26 23.83 -11.19
C PRO A 140 10.33 23.63 -9.67
N LEU A 141 9.22 23.31 -9.02
CA LEU A 141 9.20 22.94 -7.60
C LEU A 141 9.97 21.65 -7.32
N PHE A 142 10.07 20.69 -8.28
CA PHE A 142 10.86 19.49 -8.10
C PHE A 142 12.36 19.76 -8.06
N ASP A 143 12.87 20.63 -8.94
CA ASP A 143 14.29 21.01 -8.93
C ASP A 143 14.67 21.69 -7.62
N ALA A 144 13.83 22.60 -7.14
CA ALA A 144 14.02 23.27 -5.87
C ALA A 144 13.95 22.28 -4.70
N PHE A 145 13.00 21.33 -4.73
CA PHE A 145 12.86 20.28 -3.72
C PHE A 145 14.10 19.38 -3.64
N PHE A 146 14.62 18.88 -4.76
CA PHE A 146 15.81 18.02 -4.73
C PHE A 146 17.07 18.76 -4.21
N LYS A 147 17.22 20.04 -4.56
CA LYS A 147 18.29 20.88 -3.98
C LYS A 147 18.09 21.08 -2.48
N SER A 148 16.86 21.37 -2.07
CA SER A 148 16.47 21.56 -0.67
C SER A 148 16.77 20.32 0.19
N VAL A 149 16.48 19.13 -0.32
CA VAL A 149 16.83 17.85 0.30
C VAL A 149 18.32 17.73 0.56
N GLN A 150 19.17 18.09 -0.43
CA GLN A 150 20.62 18.04 -0.30
C GLN A 150 21.16 19.08 0.70
N GLU A 151 20.61 20.32 0.68
CA GLU A 151 20.93 21.37 1.67
C GLU A 151 20.55 20.97 3.09
N ALA A 152 19.44 20.22 3.25
CA ALA A 152 19.02 19.67 4.54
C ALA A 152 19.90 18.51 5.03
N GLY A 153 20.85 18.05 4.20
CA GLY A 153 21.83 16.99 4.51
C GLY A 153 21.36 15.57 4.23
N TYR A 154 20.33 15.38 3.38
CA TYR A 154 19.85 14.06 2.98
C TYR A 154 20.37 13.67 1.58
N PRO A 155 20.64 12.37 1.35
CA PRO A 155 21.08 11.90 0.05
C PRO A 155 19.96 11.92 -0.98
N LEU A 156 20.33 12.07 -2.25
CA LEU A 156 19.49 11.65 -3.37
C LEU A 156 19.77 10.18 -3.67
N THR A 157 18.77 9.48 -4.21
CA THR A 157 18.89 8.12 -4.72
C THR A 157 18.32 8.05 -6.14
N ASP A 158 18.99 7.31 -7.01
CA ASP A 158 18.56 7.13 -8.40
C ASP A 158 17.35 6.18 -8.49
N ASP A 159 17.20 5.30 -7.50
CA ASP A 159 16.11 4.31 -7.45
C ASP A 159 15.80 3.85 -6.03
N VAL A 160 14.67 4.27 -5.50
CA VAL A 160 14.17 3.84 -4.17
C VAL A 160 13.80 2.34 -4.10
N ASN A 161 13.74 1.66 -5.24
CA ASN A 161 13.45 0.23 -5.36
C ASN A 161 14.70 -0.60 -5.71
N GLY A 162 15.87 0.05 -5.79
CA GLY A 162 17.15 -0.58 -6.11
C GLY A 162 17.98 -0.93 -4.86
N TYR A 163 19.29 -0.76 -4.99
CA TYR A 163 20.24 -1.03 -3.90
C TYR A 163 19.97 -0.24 -2.63
N GLN A 164 19.61 1.05 -2.77
CA GLN A 164 19.44 1.98 -1.65
C GLN A 164 18.08 2.66 -1.68
N GLN A 165 17.21 2.29 -0.74
CA GLN A 165 15.93 2.99 -0.55
C GLN A 165 16.12 4.33 0.15
N GLU A 166 17.06 4.43 1.12
CA GLU A 166 17.28 5.64 1.91
C GLU A 166 17.75 6.81 1.05
N GLY A 167 16.93 7.86 1.01
CA GLY A 167 17.18 9.07 0.22
C GLY A 167 15.92 9.53 -0.51
N PHE A 168 16.08 10.55 -1.35
CA PHE A 168 15.01 11.14 -2.13
C PHE A 168 15.28 10.96 -3.63
N GLY A 169 14.21 10.72 -4.39
CA GLY A 169 14.32 10.47 -5.82
C GLY A 169 12.97 10.51 -6.52
N LYS A 170 13.00 10.19 -7.81
CA LYS A 170 11.80 10.01 -8.61
C LYS A 170 11.11 8.69 -8.26
N PHE A 171 9.80 8.67 -8.22
CA PHE A 171 9.02 7.47 -7.97
C PHE A 171 8.49 6.86 -9.27
N ASP A 172 8.84 5.60 -9.53
CA ASP A 172 8.25 4.86 -10.64
C ASP A 172 6.73 4.74 -10.47
N GLN A 173 6.01 4.79 -11.60
CA GLN A 173 4.55 4.85 -11.64
C GLN A 173 3.97 3.72 -12.47
N THR A 174 2.85 3.15 -12.04
CA THR A 174 2.04 2.21 -12.83
C THR A 174 1.19 2.96 -13.86
N ILE A 175 1.86 3.76 -14.69
CA ILE A 175 1.32 4.51 -15.81
C ILE A 175 1.99 3.99 -17.09
N TYR A 176 1.19 3.70 -18.11
CA TYR A 176 1.71 3.28 -19.41
C TYR A 176 0.88 3.90 -20.54
N ASN A 177 1.55 4.52 -21.51
CA ASN A 177 0.90 5.29 -22.57
C ASN A 177 -0.07 6.34 -22.01
N SER A 178 0.39 7.07 -20.98
CA SER A 178 -0.38 8.15 -20.31
C SER A 178 -1.68 7.68 -19.66
N ARG A 179 -1.83 6.40 -19.39
CA ARG A 179 -3.00 5.82 -18.73
C ARG A 179 -2.58 4.95 -17.57
N ARG A 180 -3.37 4.97 -16.49
CA ARG A 180 -3.24 4.01 -15.39
C ARG A 180 -3.13 2.59 -15.95
N LEU A 181 -2.12 1.84 -15.54
CA LEU A 181 -1.97 0.42 -15.81
C LEU A 181 -2.40 -0.37 -14.57
N ASN A 182 -3.71 -0.54 -14.41
CA ASN A 182 -4.26 -1.34 -13.32
C ASN A 182 -4.03 -2.85 -13.53
N ALA A 183 -4.28 -3.66 -12.51
CA ALA A 183 -4.09 -5.11 -12.57
C ALA A 183 -4.95 -5.80 -13.65
N ALA A 184 -6.16 -5.32 -13.91
CA ALA A 184 -7.00 -5.90 -14.97
C ALA A 184 -6.38 -5.66 -16.36
N ARG A 185 -5.92 -4.44 -16.63
CA ARG A 185 -5.25 -4.11 -17.90
C ARG A 185 -3.93 -4.85 -18.08
N ALA A 186 -3.17 -5.03 -17.01
CA ALA A 186 -1.88 -5.72 -17.09
C ALA A 186 -2.02 -7.24 -17.24
N TYR A 187 -3.01 -7.85 -16.60
CA TYR A 187 -3.05 -9.31 -16.45
C TYR A 187 -4.32 -10.00 -16.99
N ILE A 188 -5.49 -9.34 -17.01
CA ILE A 188 -6.75 -9.97 -17.43
C ILE A 188 -7.10 -9.64 -18.88
N HIS A 189 -7.06 -8.36 -19.27
CA HIS A 189 -7.44 -7.96 -20.62
C HIS A 189 -6.62 -8.66 -21.73
N PRO A 190 -5.29 -8.89 -21.57
CA PRO A 190 -4.52 -9.61 -22.59
C PRO A 190 -4.93 -11.07 -22.78
N ILE A 191 -5.55 -11.70 -21.78
CA ILE A 191 -5.86 -13.14 -21.76
C ILE A 191 -7.36 -13.46 -21.79
N LYS A 192 -8.23 -12.45 -21.97
CA LYS A 192 -9.69 -12.64 -22.00
C LYS A 192 -10.19 -13.63 -23.06
N HIS A 193 -9.35 -13.96 -24.05
CA HIS A 193 -9.62 -14.94 -25.11
C HIS A 193 -9.43 -16.39 -24.67
N ARG A 194 -8.82 -16.65 -23.51
CA ARG A 194 -8.58 -18.00 -23.00
C ARG A 194 -9.91 -18.69 -22.69
N LYS A 195 -10.14 -19.88 -23.26
CA LYS A 195 -11.39 -20.63 -23.11
C LYS A 195 -11.59 -21.24 -21.72
N ASN A 196 -10.51 -21.45 -21.00
CA ASN A 196 -10.50 -21.99 -19.65
C ASN A 196 -10.64 -20.90 -18.55
N LEU A 197 -10.78 -19.64 -18.95
CA LEU A 197 -10.97 -18.49 -18.04
C LEU A 197 -12.39 -17.93 -18.17
N ASN A 198 -13.06 -17.82 -17.04
CA ASN A 198 -14.33 -17.11 -16.92
C ASN A 198 -14.22 -15.97 -15.88
N VAL A 199 -14.54 -14.74 -16.26
CA VAL A 199 -14.52 -13.56 -15.39
C VAL A 199 -15.94 -13.02 -15.26
N VAL A 200 -16.47 -13.06 -14.04
CA VAL A 200 -17.84 -12.61 -13.73
C VAL A 200 -17.75 -11.41 -12.80
N THR A 201 -18.16 -10.27 -13.32
CA THR A 201 -18.25 -9.01 -12.56
C THR A 201 -19.65 -8.78 -11.99
N GLN A 202 -19.77 -7.88 -11.03
CA GLN A 202 -21.01 -7.63 -10.28
C GLN A 202 -21.52 -8.92 -9.60
N ALA A 203 -20.58 -9.75 -9.15
CA ALA A 203 -20.78 -11.03 -8.49
C ALA A 203 -20.22 -10.97 -7.06
N MET A 204 -21.08 -10.63 -6.11
CA MET A 204 -20.72 -10.53 -4.70
C MET A 204 -20.71 -11.93 -4.07
N VAL A 205 -19.52 -12.42 -3.68
CA VAL A 205 -19.40 -13.65 -2.89
C VAL A 205 -19.95 -13.40 -1.50
N LEU A 206 -20.91 -14.24 -1.10
CA LEU A 206 -21.62 -14.13 0.17
C LEU A 206 -20.96 -15.00 1.25
N ARG A 207 -20.56 -16.23 0.89
CA ARG A 207 -19.90 -17.18 1.81
C ARG A 207 -19.17 -18.27 1.04
N ILE A 208 -18.22 -18.89 1.74
CA ILE A 208 -17.57 -20.12 1.31
C ILE A 208 -18.40 -21.31 1.77
N LEU A 209 -18.48 -22.36 0.94
CA LEU A 209 -19.20 -23.60 1.21
C LEU A 209 -18.23 -24.68 1.67
N PHE A 210 -18.61 -25.43 2.72
CA PHE A 210 -17.76 -26.43 3.33
C PHE A 210 -18.40 -27.82 3.38
N GLU A 211 -17.58 -28.87 3.29
CA GLU A 211 -17.85 -30.25 3.70
C GLU A 211 -16.87 -30.60 4.82
N GLY A 212 -17.34 -30.56 6.07
CA GLY A 212 -16.46 -30.60 7.24
C GLY A 212 -15.47 -29.43 7.23
N ASN A 213 -14.17 -29.72 7.25
CA ASN A 213 -13.09 -28.73 7.19
C ASN A 213 -12.53 -28.51 5.77
N LYS A 214 -13.27 -28.91 4.71
CA LYS A 214 -12.86 -28.77 3.33
C LYS A 214 -13.72 -27.72 2.63
N ALA A 215 -13.11 -26.68 2.07
CA ALA A 215 -13.78 -25.75 1.19
C ALA A 215 -14.09 -26.43 -0.15
N VAL A 216 -15.34 -26.33 -0.61
CA VAL A 216 -15.83 -27.04 -1.82
C VAL A 216 -16.44 -26.10 -2.85
N GLY A 217 -16.70 -24.84 -2.49
CA GLY A 217 -17.30 -23.88 -3.40
C GLY A 217 -17.59 -22.54 -2.72
N VAL A 218 -18.32 -21.71 -3.43
CA VAL A 218 -18.81 -20.42 -2.89
C VAL A 218 -20.26 -20.19 -3.29
N GLU A 219 -20.97 -19.44 -2.45
CA GLU A 219 -22.27 -18.85 -2.77
C GLU A 219 -22.06 -17.38 -3.12
N TYR A 220 -22.61 -16.93 -4.25
CA TYR A 220 -22.48 -15.54 -4.69
C TYR A 220 -23.80 -14.99 -5.22
N LYS A 221 -23.94 -13.67 -5.13
CA LYS A 221 -25.10 -12.93 -5.63
C LYS A 221 -24.73 -12.15 -6.89
N LYS A 222 -25.52 -12.32 -7.95
CA LYS A 222 -25.42 -11.54 -9.19
C LYS A 222 -26.79 -10.96 -9.54
N GLY A 223 -26.92 -9.65 -9.45
CA GLY A 223 -28.22 -8.98 -9.54
C GLY A 223 -29.16 -9.47 -8.45
N ARG A 224 -30.30 -10.08 -8.84
CA ARG A 224 -31.29 -10.65 -7.91
C ARG A 224 -31.11 -12.14 -7.63
N LYS A 225 -30.21 -12.81 -8.35
CA LYS A 225 -29.98 -14.26 -8.23
C LYS A 225 -28.86 -14.56 -7.27
N THR A 226 -29.06 -15.58 -6.45
CA THR A 226 -28.01 -16.21 -5.65
C THR A 226 -27.70 -17.56 -6.27
N GLU A 227 -26.42 -17.82 -6.53
CA GLU A 227 -25.93 -19.00 -7.22
C GLU A 227 -24.82 -19.65 -6.39
N LYS A 228 -24.63 -20.95 -6.55
CA LYS A 228 -23.53 -21.72 -5.97
C LYS A 228 -22.64 -22.23 -7.07
N VAL A 229 -21.34 -22.18 -6.84
CA VAL A 229 -20.33 -22.77 -7.73
C VAL A 229 -19.35 -23.57 -6.89
N TYR A 230 -18.95 -24.73 -7.42
CA TYR A 230 -18.04 -25.65 -6.77
C TYR A 230 -16.69 -25.65 -7.46
N ALA A 231 -15.63 -25.82 -6.68
CA ALA A 231 -14.25 -25.81 -7.17
C ALA A 231 -13.37 -26.72 -6.31
N ASN A 232 -12.24 -27.14 -6.88
CA ASN A 232 -11.24 -27.93 -6.18
C ASN A 232 -10.43 -27.10 -5.18
N GLU A 233 -10.32 -25.78 -5.42
CA GLU A 233 -9.62 -24.85 -4.55
C GLU A 233 -10.29 -23.47 -4.62
N ILE A 234 -10.38 -22.82 -3.47
CA ILE A 234 -10.91 -21.47 -3.31
C ILE A 234 -9.74 -20.55 -2.89
N ILE A 235 -9.58 -19.44 -3.59
CA ILE A 235 -8.53 -18.45 -3.32
C ILE A 235 -9.19 -17.11 -3.02
N CYS A 236 -9.12 -16.67 -1.76
CA CYS A 236 -9.59 -15.35 -1.35
C CYS A 236 -8.58 -14.29 -1.76
N CYS A 237 -9.02 -13.28 -2.53
CA CYS A 237 -8.23 -12.13 -2.96
C CYS A 237 -8.99 -10.82 -2.68
N GLY A 238 -9.76 -10.77 -1.60
CA GLY A 238 -10.63 -9.63 -1.24
C GLY A 238 -9.87 -8.46 -0.62
N GLY A 239 -8.59 -8.62 -0.28
CA GLY A 239 -7.79 -7.61 0.42
C GLY A 239 -8.02 -7.62 1.92
N ALA A 240 -7.30 -6.74 2.63
CA ALA A 240 -7.21 -6.74 4.09
C ALA A 240 -8.56 -6.53 4.83
N ILE A 241 -9.60 -6.08 4.16
CA ILE A 241 -10.93 -5.88 4.76
C ILE A 241 -11.89 -7.01 4.36
N ASN A 242 -12.00 -7.33 3.07
CA ASN A 242 -13.01 -8.29 2.62
C ASN A 242 -12.59 -9.76 2.79
N SER A 243 -11.29 -10.10 2.75
CA SER A 243 -10.87 -11.48 2.99
C SER A 243 -11.16 -11.95 4.41
N PRO A 244 -10.77 -11.25 5.48
CA PRO A 244 -11.18 -11.63 6.83
C PRO A 244 -12.70 -11.55 7.04
N GLN A 245 -13.40 -10.59 6.43
CA GLN A 245 -14.86 -10.53 6.47
C GLN A 245 -15.47 -11.81 5.88
N LEU A 246 -15.03 -12.23 4.69
CA LEU A 246 -15.54 -13.44 4.03
C LEU A 246 -15.27 -14.70 4.84
N LEU A 247 -14.09 -14.83 5.47
CA LEU A 247 -13.76 -15.95 6.34
C LEU A 247 -14.71 -15.99 7.54
N GLN A 248 -14.90 -14.86 8.23
CA GLN A 248 -15.77 -14.77 9.42
C GLN A 248 -17.24 -15.10 9.10
N VAL A 249 -17.84 -14.49 8.05
CA VAL A 249 -19.23 -14.80 7.66
C VAL A 249 -19.40 -16.25 7.17
N SER A 250 -18.31 -16.92 6.86
CA SER A 250 -18.29 -18.33 6.46
C SER A 250 -18.01 -19.29 7.61
N GLY A 251 -17.89 -18.78 8.85
CA GLY A 251 -17.68 -19.60 10.04
C GLY A 251 -16.22 -19.87 10.40
N ILE A 252 -15.24 -19.11 9.85
CA ILE A 252 -13.83 -19.20 10.18
C ILE A 252 -13.40 -17.92 10.89
N GLY A 253 -13.01 -17.99 12.16
CA GLY A 253 -12.64 -16.85 12.99
C GLY A 253 -12.72 -17.19 14.47
N ASN A 254 -12.69 -16.17 15.32
CA ASN A 254 -12.85 -16.35 16.75
C ASN A 254 -14.22 -16.95 17.08
N ALA A 255 -14.24 -18.14 17.68
CA ALA A 255 -15.48 -18.92 17.92
C ALA A 255 -16.47 -18.19 18.82
N GLU A 256 -16.02 -17.49 19.86
CA GLU A 256 -16.87 -16.71 20.76
C GLU A 256 -17.60 -15.59 20.00
N HIS A 257 -16.84 -14.83 19.19
CA HIS A 257 -17.37 -13.77 18.36
C HIS A 257 -18.38 -14.28 17.32
N LEU A 258 -18.07 -15.39 16.62
CA LEU A 258 -18.98 -15.99 15.64
C LEU A 258 -20.27 -16.48 16.28
N ASN A 259 -20.18 -17.16 17.43
CA ASN A 259 -21.34 -17.60 18.18
C ASN A 259 -22.23 -16.44 18.66
N SER A 260 -21.63 -15.30 19.03
CA SER A 260 -22.39 -14.10 19.44
C SER A 260 -23.22 -13.51 18.31
N LEU A 261 -22.94 -13.88 17.06
CA LEU A 261 -23.62 -13.45 15.83
C LEU A 261 -24.46 -14.58 15.19
N ASP A 262 -24.70 -15.68 15.93
CA ASP A 262 -25.45 -16.87 15.45
C ASP A 262 -24.82 -17.47 14.16
N ILE A 263 -23.49 -17.40 14.01
CA ILE A 263 -22.77 -18.00 12.88
C ILE A 263 -22.22 -19.36 13.32
N PRO A 264 -22.60 -20.45 12.66
CA PRO A 264 -22.03 -21.77 12.93
C PRO A 264 -20.51 -21.77 12.73
N VAL A 265 -19.75 -22.18 13.75
CA VAL A 265 -18.29 -22.25 13.69
C VAL A 265 -17.87 -23.47 12.87
N VAL A 266 -17.20 -23.21 11.75
CA VAL A 266 -16.54 -24.23 10.92
C VAL A 266 -15.14 -24.52 11.48
N HIS A 267 -14.42 -23.46 11.84
CA HIS A 267 -13.09 -23.57 12.43
C HIS A 267 -12.79 -22.37 13.33
N ASP A 268 -12.37 -22.65 14.57
CA ASP A 268 -11.89 -21.61 15.48
C ASP A 268 -10.49 -21.16 15.08
N LEU A 269 -10.38 -19.95 14.54
CA LEU A 269 -9.12 -19.36 14.06
C LEU A 269 -9.08 -17.89 14.50
N PRO A 270 -8.70 -17.61 15.75
CA PRO A 270 -8.89 -16.30 16.39
C PRO A 270 -8.12 -15.17 15.71
N GLY A 271 -7.08 -15.46 14.93
CA GLY A 271 -6.30 -14.45 14.19
C GLY A 271 -7.03 -13.81 13.01
N VAL A 272 -8.15 -14.39 12.56
CA VAL A 272 -8.89 -13.83 11.41
C VAL A 272 -9.44 -12.44 11.75
N GLY A 273 -8.96 -11.44 11.01
CA GLY A 273 -9.32 -10.05 11.19
C GLY A 273 -8.51 -9.31 12.27
N GLU A 274 -7.64 -9.97 13.00
CA GLU A 274 -6.71 -9.35 13.94
C GLU A 274 -5.45 -8.83 13.23
N ASN A 275 -4.58 -8.12 13.95
CA ASN A 275 -3.28 -7.63 13.45
C ASN A 275 -3.38 -6.62 12.28
N LEU A 276 -4.51 -5.95 12.11
CA LEU A 276 -4.65 -4.90 11.08
C LEU A 276 -3.57 -3.84 11.25
N GLN A 277 -2.86 -3.54 10.18
CA GLN A 277 -1.85 -2.51 10.09
C GLN A 277 -2.14 -1.60 8.89
N ASP A 278 -1.77 -0.32 9.01
CA ASP A 278 -1.90 0.66 7.94
C ASP A 278 -0.84 1.76 8.12
N HIS A 279 -0.68 2.60 7.13
CA HIS A 279 0.10 3.83 7.22
C HIS A 279 -0.86 5.01 7.36
N LEU A 280 -0.68 5.79 8.42
CA LEU A 280 -1.30 7.09 8.57
C LEU A 280 -0.41 8.14 7.91
N GLU A 281 -0.96 9.23 7.38
CA GLU A 281 -0.21 10.35 6.82
C GLU A 281 -0.85 11.69 7.16
N VAL A 282 -0.06 12.76 7.12
CA VAL A 282 -0.51 14.15 7.18
C VAL A 282 0.08 14.94 6.02
N TYR A 283 -0.55 16.09 5.74
CA TYR A 283 -0.09 17.04 4.72
C TYR A 283 0.54 18.24 5.38
N VAL A 284 1.87 18.37 5.23
CA VAL A 284 2.56 19.60 5.59
C VAL A 284 2.59 20.48 4.35
N GLN A 285 1.96 21.66 4.42
CA GLN A 285 1.65 22.49 3.25
C GLN A 285 2.24 23.88 3.35
N TRP A 286 2.70 24.40 2.22
CA TRP A 286 3.22 25.77 2.08
C TRP A 286 2.56 26.49 0.92
N ALA A 287 2.33 27.80 1.08
CA ALA A 287 1.98 28.68 -0.02
C ALA A 287 3.16 28.85 -0.96
N CYS A 288 2.89 29.11 -2.23
CA CYS A 288 3.92 29.53 -3.19
C CYS A 288 4.00 31.04 -3.28
N LYS A 289 5.22 31.61 -3.23
CA LYS A 289 5.46 33.03 -3.55
C LYS A 289 5.23 33.37 -5.04
N LYS A 290 5.40 32.36 -5.92
CA LYS A 290 5.23 32.48 -7.38
C LYS A 290 4.15 31.50 -7.85
N PRO A 291 3.40 31.79 -8.92
CA PRO A 291 2.31 30.94 -9.40
C PRO A 291 2.80 29.75 -10.23
N VAL A 292 3.69 28.92 -9.66
CA VAL A 292 4.36 27.80 -10.32
C VAL A 292 3.70 26.45 -10.04
N SER A 293 2.84 26.35 -9.02
CA SER A 293 2.18 25.09 -8.68
C SER A 293 1.05 24.73 -9.66
N LEU A 294 0.56 23.51 -9.57
CA LEU A 294 -0.53 23.00 -10.41
C LEU A 294 -1.91 23.57 -10.04
N TYR A 295 -2.01 24.51 -9.09
CA TYR A 295 -3.28 25.09 -8.64
C TYR A 295 -4.16 25.57 -9.78
N SER A 296 -3.57 26.23 -10.78
CA SER A 296 -4.32 26.73 -11.95
C SER A 296 -5.02 25.61 -12.75
N ALA A 297 -4.57 24.36 -12.62
CA ALA A 297 -5.19 23.21 -13.30
C ALA A 297 -6.52 22.77 -12.65
N LEU A 298 -6.79 23.19 -11.41
CA LEU A 298 -8.04 22.92 -10.72
C LEU A 298 -9.22 23.73 -11.28
N SER A 299 -8.94 24.76 -12.10
CA SER A 299 -10.00 25.56 -12.74
C SER A 299 -10.86 24.69 -13.65
N PRO A 300 -12.20 24.66 -13.47
CA PRO A 300 -13.11 23.89 -14.33
C PRO A 300 -12.99 24.24 -15.82
N TRP A 301 -12.63 25.46 -16.15
CA TRP A 301 -12.45 25.91 -17.52
C TRP A 301 -11.24 25.27 -18.23
N ARG A 302 -10.28 24.77 -17.48
CA ARG A 302 -9.12 24.03 -18.01
C ARG A 302 -9.39 22.55 -18.22
N ALA A 303 -10.39 21.97 -17.55
CA ALA A 303 -10.68 20.54 -17.61
C ALA A 303 -10.89 20.02 -19.05
N PRO A 304 -11.62 20.71 -19.98
CA PRO A 304 -11.75 20.24 -21.35
C PRO A 304 -10.41 20.17 -22.09
N LYS A 305 -9.55 21.18 -21.93
CA LYS A 305 -8.21 21.19 -22.54
C LYS A 305 -7.35 20.05 -22.00
N ILE A 306 -7.31 19.85 -20.68
CA ILE A 306 -6.56 18.77 -20.02
C ILE A 306 -7.05 17.41 -20.53
N GLY A 307 -8.38 17.22 -20.63
CA GLY A 307 -8.98 16.01 -21.16
C GLY A 307 -8.60 15.73 -22.63
N LEU A 308 -8.61 16.74 -23.50
CA LEU A 308 -8.23 16.61 -24.90
C LEU A 308 -6.73 16.32 -25.07
N GLU A 309 -5.86 17.02 -24.34
CA GLU A 309 -4.41 16.76 -24.34
C GLU A 309 -4.12 15.31 -23.91
N TRP A 310 -4.75 14.86 -22.84
CA TRP A 310 -4.59 13.49 -22.37
C TRP A 310 -5.10 12.44 -23.38
N LEU A 311 -6.32 12.65 -23.91
CA LEU A 311 -6.98 11.66 -24.75
C LEU A 311 -6.31 11.48 -26.12
N PHE A 312 -5.98 12.62 -26.78
CA PHE A 312 -5.48 12.63 -28.15
C PHE A 312 -3.96 12.75 -28.25
N MET A 313 -3.34 13.54 -27.36
CA MET A 313 -1.90 13.81 -27.40
C MET A 313 -1.12 12.91 -26.44
N LYS A 314 -1.79 12.20 -25.52
CA LYS A 314 -1.19 11.32 -24.50
C LYS A 314 -0.11 12.04 -23.68
N LYS A 315 -0.36 13.27 -23.29
CA LYS A 315 0.56 14.12 -22.53
C LYS A 315 -0.19 15.15 -21.68
N GLY A 316 0.57 16.00 -21.01
CA GLY A 316 0.08 17.11 -20.19
C GLY A 316 -0.36 16.65 -18.80
N ILE A 317 -0.99 17.56 -18.07
CA ILE A 317 -1.37 17.38 -16.65
C ILE A 317 -2.21 16.12 -16.43
N GLY A 318 -3.12 15.78 -17.35
CA GLY A 318 -3.93 14.57 -17.25
C GLY A 318 -3.16 13.25 -17.28
N ALA A 319 -1.91 13.26 -17.78
CA ALA A 319 -1.09 12.06 -17.99
C ALA A 319 -0.22 11.67 -16.79
N SER A 320 -0.13 12.50 -15.75
CA SER A 320 0.61 12.24 -14.51
C SER A 320 -0.33 12.08 -13.30
N ASN A 321 0.10 11.31 -12.29
CA ASN A 321 -0.53 11.25 -10.97
C ASN A 321 -0.06 12.38 -10.04
N HIS A 322 0.95 13.13 -10.43
CA HIS A 322 1.63 14.21 -9.72
C HIS A 322 2.39 13.82 -8.45
N PHE A 323 2.37 12.55 -8.05
CA PHE A 323 3.25 11.99 -7.02
C PHE A 323 4.56 11.51 -7.66
N GLU A 324 5.31 12.45 -8.23
CA GLU A 324 6.45 12.16 -9.10
C GLU A 324 7.75 11.96 -8.34
N ALA A 325 7.86 12.56 -7.14
CA ALA A 325 9.05 12.53 -6.30
C ALA A 325 8.71 12.36 -4.83
N GLY A 326 9.66 11.85 -4.10
CA GLY A 326 9.57 11.66 -2.65
C GLY A 326 10.82 10.97 -2.14
N GLY A 327 10.72 10.36 -0.95
CA GLY A 327 11.88 9.70 -0.38
C GLY A 327 11.57 8.96 0.91
N PHE A 328 12.60 8.27 1.36
CA PHE A 328 12.59 7.48 2.59
C PHE A 328 13.79 7.87 3.44
N ILE A 329 13.55 8.25 4.67
CA ILE A 329 14.63 8.54 5.63
C ILE A 329 14.31 7.92 7.00
N ARG A 330 15.34 7.83 7.84
CA ARG A 330 15.16 7.44 9.23
C ARG A 330 14.76 8.66 10.06
N SER A 331 13.81 8.47 10.97
CA SER A 331 13.37 9.50 11.91
C SER A 331 14.53 9.95 12.82
N ASN A 332 15.47 9.05 13.12
CA ASN A 332 16.65 9.32 13.93
C ASN A 332 17.78 8.30 13.66
N ASP A 333 18.94 8.50 14.30
CA ASP A 333 20.13 7.68 14.07
C ASP A 333 20.08 6.26 14.68
N ILE A 334 19.10 5.97 15.55
CA ILE A 334 18.95 4.68 16.22
C ILE A 334 18.18 3.70 15.33
N VAL A 335 17.32 4.21 14.46
CA VAL A 335 16.50 3.40 13.55
C VAL A 335 17.38 2.68 12.53
N LYS A 336 17.16 1.38 12.36
CA LYS A 336 18.03 0.49 11.54
C LYS A 336 17.93 0.78 10.02
N TYR A 337 16.72 1.12 9.55
CA TYR A 337 16.41 1.42 8.14
C TYR A 337 15.31 2.49 8.06
N PRO A 338 15.08 3.12 6.92
CA PRO A 338 14.09 4.19 6.80
C PRO A 338 12.73 3.80 7.34
N ASN A 339 12.17 4.64 8.22
CA ASN A 339 10.86 4.47 8.82
C ASN A 339 9.92 5.64 8.58
N LEU A 340 10.33 6.63 7.76
CA LEU A 340 9.49 7.73 7.30
C LEU A 340 9.46 7.73 5.78
N GLN A 341 8.27 7.89 5.20
CA GLN A 341 8.07 8.15 3.77
C GLN A 341 7.59 9.58 3.55
N PHE A 342 8.08 10.19 2.48
CA PHE A 342 7.67 11.50 2.00
C PHE A 342 7.23 11.41 0.55
N HIS A 343 6.09 12.06 0.22
CA HIS A 343 5.70 12.32 -1.15
C HIS A 343 5.64 13.83 -1.36
N PHE A 344 6.33 14.34 -2.37
CA PHE A 344 6.29 15.74 -2.74
C PHE A 344 5.28 15.98 -3.85
N LEU A 345 4.35 16.91 -3.63
CA LEU A 345 3.38 17.34 -4.63
C LEU A 345 3.53 18.83 -4.93
N PRO A 346 3.63 19.21 -6.23
CA PRO A 346 3.62 20.62 -6.64
C PRO A 346 2.18 21.19 -6.65
N LEU A 347 1.40 20.82 -5.65
CA LEU A 347 0.01 21.24 -5.44
C LEU A 347 -0.35 21.03 -3.95
N ALA A 348 -0.92 22.02 -3.29
CA ALA A 348 -1.54 21.86 -1.99
C ALA A 348 -3.02 21.48 -2.17
N ILE A 349 -3.38 20.24 -1.83
CA ILE A 349 -4.72 19.68 -1.98
C ILE A 349 -4.92 18.49 -1.05
N ARG A 350 -6.14 18.30 -0.54
CA ARG A 350 -6.54 17.10 0.20
C ARG A 350 -7.15 16.04 -0.72
N TYR A 351 -7.27 14.81 -0.26
CA TYR A 351 -7.88 13.73 -1.06
C TYR A 351 -9.37 13.94 -1.39
N ASP A 352 -10.08 14.75 -0.62
CA ASP A 352 -11.45 15.17 -0.93
C ASP A 352 -11.54 16.26 -2.02
N GLY A 353 -10.39 16.75 -2.49
CA GLY A 353 -10.28 17.78 -3.52
C GLY A 353 -10.27 19.20 -2.96
N THR A 354 -10.32 19.41 -1.65
CA THR A 354 -10.22 20.75 -1.06
C THR A 354 -8.81 21.28 -1.15
N ALA A 355 -8.68 22.56 -1.55
CA ALA A 355 -7.41 23.26 -1.64
C ALA A 355 -7.42 24.49 -0.71
N PRO A 356 -6.25 24.95 -0.23
CA PRO A 356 -6.16 26.16 0.58
C PRO A 356 -6.69 27.41 -0.14
N SER A 357 -7.25 28.33 0.61
CA SER A 357 -7.78 29.62 0.10
C SER A 357 -6.71 30.52 -0.49
N GLU A 358 -5.47 30.34 -0.11
CA GLU A 358 -4.29 31.08 -0.57
C GLU A 358 -3.94 30.83 -2.04
N GLY A 359 -4.50 29.80 -2.66
CA GLY A 359 -4.31 29.48 -4.07
C GLY A 359 -3.07 28.61 -4.32
N HIS A 360 -2.03 29.16 -4.96
CA HIS A 360 -0.83 28.38 -5.27
C HIS A 360 -0.10 27.89 -4.02
N GLY A 361 0.16 26.59 -3.93
CA GLY A 361 0.87 25.94 -2.85
C GLY A 361 1.45 24.59 -3.29
N PHE A 362 2.28 24.01 -2.43
CA PHE A 362 2.84 22.66 -2.57
C PHE A 362 2.81 21.96 -1.21
N GLN A 363 3.05 20.67 -1.20
CA GLN A 363 2.98 19.89 0.04
C GLN A 363 3.91 18.69 0.07
N LEU A 364 4.24 18.27 1.29
CA LEU A 364 4.75 16.95 1.61
C LEU A 364 3.64 16.13 2.29
N HIS A 365 3.33 14.97 1.75
CA HIS A 365 2.70 13.91 2.53
C HIS A 365 3.79 13.23 3.32
N VAL A 366 3.60 13.02 4.59
CA VAL A 366 4.57 12.34 5.44
C VAL A 366 3.88 11.43 6.43
N GLY A 367 4.49 10.28 6.70
CA GLY A 367 4.05 9.35 7.72
C GLY A 367 5.09 8.32 8.10
N PRO A 368 5.01 7.79 9.34
CA PRO A 368 5.76 6.61 9.75
C PRO A 368 5.34 5.37 8.98
N MET A 369 6.33 4.52 8.63
CA MET A 369 6.13 3.30 7.85
C MET A 369 6.21 2.03 8.69
N GLY A 370 6.99 2.02 9.75
CA GLY A 370 7.18 0.88 10.64
C GLY A 370 6.31 0.97 11.89
N THR A 371 5.01 0.68 11.77
CA THR A 371 4.11 0.82 12.92
C THR A 371 4.13 -0.41 13.83
N ASP A 372 4.13 -0.18 15.14
CA ASP A 372 3.87 -1.16 16.20
C ASP A 372 2.38 -1.19 16.62
N VAL A 373 1.57 -0.32 16.04
CA VAL A 373 0.12 -0.27 16.25
C VAL A 373 -0.57 -1.46 15.60
N ARG A 374 -1.57 -2.00 16.27
CA ARG A 374 -2.40 -3.10 15.78
C ARG A 374 -3.87 -2.80 15.94
N GLY A 375 -4.57 -3.05 14.86
CA GLY A 375 -6.02 -2.93 14.77
C GLY A 375 -6.69 -4.24 14.44
N ARG A 376 -7.96 -4.16 14.02
CA ARG A 376 -8.78 -5.33 13.70
C ARG A 376 -9.88 -5.04 12.69
N VAL A 377 -10.33 -6.10 12.02
CA VAL A 377 -11.53 -6.12 11.16
C VAL A 377 -12.47 -7.20 11.68
N LYS A 378 -13.65 -6.83 12.18
CA LYS A 378 -14.66 -7.77 12.71
C LYS A 378 -16.02 -7.58 12.06
N ILE A 379 -16.69 -8.66 11.71
CA ILE A 379 -18.08 -8.60 11.25
C ILE A 379 -18.99 -8.12 12.40
N LYS A 380 -20.09 -7.45 12.04
CA LYS A 380 -21.09 -6.93 13.00
C LYS A 380 -22.38 -7.72 12.99
N SER A 381 -22.57 -8.56 11.99
CA SER A 381 -23.75 -9.42 11.82
C SER A 381 -23.41 -10.62 10.93
N SER A 382 -24.32 -11.57 10.83
CA SER A 382 -24.26 -12.70 9.89
C SER A 382 -24.59 -12.32 8.43
N ASN A 383 -25.00 -11.07 8.18
CA ASN A 383 -25.28 -10.60 6.84
C ASN A 383 -23.98 -10.21 6.11
N PRO A 384 -23.56 -10.92 5.04
CA PRO A 384 -22.32 -10.65 4.33
C PRO A 384 -22.30 -9.30 3.58
N LEU A 385 -23.42 -8.59 3.51
CA LEU A 385 -23.53 -7.27 2.87
C LEU A 385 -23.32 -6.11 3.84
N ASP A 386 -23.32 -6.37 5.14
CA ASP A 386 -23.05 -5.35 6.15
C ASP A 386 -21.55 -5.03 6.22
N TYR A 387 -21.24 -3.76 6.34
CA TYR A 387 -19.84 -3.34 6.48
C TYR A 387 -19.27 -3.79 7.83
N PRO A 388 -18.05 -4.34 7.86
CA PRO A 388 -17.43 -4.76 9.11
C PRO A 388 -17.05 -3.56 9.99
N SER A 389 -16.81 -3.82 11.25
CA SER A 389 -16.09 -2.95 12.18
C SER A 389 -14.62 -2.93 11.76
N ILE A 390 -14.04 -1.75 11.61
CA ILE A 390 -12.64 -1.56 11.21
C ILE A 390 -12.03 -0.58 12.20
N LEU A 391 -11.09 -1.04 13.01
CA LEU A 391 -10.40 -0.20 14.00
C LEU A 391 -8.90 -0.33 13.78
N PHE A 392 -8.22 0.80 13.60
CA PHE A 392 -6.77 0.82 13.39
C PHE A 392 -5.99 1.05 14.66
N ASN A 393 -6.54 1.79 15.61
CA ASN A 393 -5.86 2.26 16.83
C ASN A 393 -4.69 3.23 16.55
N TYR A 394 -4.76 4.05 15.51
CA TYR A 394 -3.73 5.05 15.21
C TYR A 394 -3.35 5.88 16.45
N LEU A 395 -2.09 6.25 16.58
CA LEU A 395 -1.52 7.02 17.68
C LEU A 395 -1.58 6.34 19.06
N SER A 396 -1.87 5.03 19.12
CA SER A 396 -2.02 4.34 20.42
C SER A 396 -0.70 4.11 21.14
N THR A 397 0.43 4.01 20.44
CA THR A 397 1.73 3.71 21.06
C THR A 397 2.59 4.97 21.26
N ALA A 398 3.45 4.93 22.29
CA ALA A 398 4.38 6.02 22.55
C ALA A 398 5.44 6.16 21.45
N ASN A 399 5.85 5.04 20.84
CA ASN A 399 6.84 5.03 19.77
C ASN A 399 6.28 5.73 18.53
N GLU A 400 5.07 5.35 18.09
CA GLU A 400 4.41 5.99 16.95
C GLU A 400 4.26 7.49 17.15
N ARG A 401 3.78 7.93 18.33
CA ARG A 401 3.66 9.38 18.64
C ARG A 401 4.99 10.13 18.56
N LYS A 402 6.09 9.51 19.02
CA LYS A 402 7.43 10.10 18.90
C LYS A 402 7.87 10.22 17.45
N GLU A 403 7.70 9.16 16.63
CA GLU A 403 8.03 9.18 15.21
C GLU A 403 7.24 10.26 14.46
N TRP A 404 5.99 10.49 14.83
CA TRP A 404 5.16 11.55 14.28
C TRP A 404 5.70 12.96 14.53
N CYS A 405 6.15 13.24 15.76
CA CYS A 405 6.77 14.54 16.07
C CYS A 405 8.02 14.77 15.22
N GLU A 406 8.86 13.74 15.07
CA GLU A 406 10.02 13.81 14.19
C GLU A 406 9.64 14.01 12.71
N ALA A 407 8.60 13.32 12.22
CA ALA A 407 8.15 13.41 10.83
C ALA A 407 7.78 14.85 10.44
N VAL A 408 7.02 15.56 11.27
CA VAL A 408 6.63 16.95 11.01
C VAL A 408 7.85 17.89 11.06
N ARG A 409 8.74 17.74 12.06
CA ARG A 409 9.95 18.55 12.18
C ARG A 409 10.90 18.34 11.01
N LEU A 410 11.06 17.09 10.57
CA LEU A 410 11.89 16.76 9.42
C LEU A 410 11.31 17.29 8.12
N SER A 411 9.99 17.31 7.96
CA SER A 411 9.31 17.95 6.81
C SER A 411 9.70 19.43 6.71
N ARG A 412 9.64 20.17 7.82
CA ARG A 412 10.06 21.57 7.89
C ARG A 412 11.55 21.72 7.56
N LYS A 413 12.42 20.93 8.20
CA LYS A 413 13.86 20.95 7.95
C LYS A 413 14.20 20.73 6.46
N ILE A 414 13.46 19.86 5.78
CA ILE A 414 13.68 19.57 4.35
C ILE A 414 13.25 20.75 3.48
N ILE A 415 12.20 21.45 3.82
CA ILE A 415 11.62 22.50 2.96
C ILE A 415 12.17 23.90 3.30
N GLU A 416 12.48 24.19 4.54
CA GLU A 416 12.92 25.52 5.01
C GLU A 416 14.42 25.72 4.78
N THR A 417 14.85 25.67 3.50
CA THR A 417 16.23 25.84 3.05
C THR A 417 16.35 26.99 2.05
N GLU A 418 17.58 27.38 1.70
CA GLU A 418 17.85 28.43 0.73
C GLU A 418 17.28 28.09 -0.67
N ALA A 419 17.40 26.82 -1.08
CA ALA A 419 16.90 26.36 -2.40
C ALA A 419 15.40 26.58 -2.58
N MET A 420 14.62 26.55 -1.51
CA MET A 420 13.17 26.79 -1.55
C MET A 420 12.79 28.27 -1.31
N SER A 421 13.72 29.11 -0.85
CA SER A 421 13.44 30.47 -0.37
C SER A 421 12.69 31.35 -1.36
N GLU A 422 13.02 31.24 -2.66
CA GLU A 422 12.38 31.99 -3.76
C GLU A 422 10.96 31.53 -4.10
N LEU A 423 10.58 30.32 -3.75
CA LEU A 423 9.30 29.69 -4.11
C LEU A 423 8.38 29.49 -2.90
N MET A 424 8.94 29.20 -1.73
CA MET A 424 8.22 28.91 -0.50
C MET A 424 7.67 30.19 0.15
N GLY A 425 6.37 30.23 0.38
CA GLY A 425 5.68 31.23 1.18
C GLY A 425 5.48 30.78 2.64
N LYS A 426 4.41 31.25 3.27
CA LYS A 426 4.06 30.83 4.64
C LYS A 426 3.64 29.36 4.68
N GLU A 427 3.93 28.70 5.80
CA GLU A 427 3.38 27.38 6.12
C GLU A 427 1.86 27.49 6.34
N LEU A 428 1.09 26.66 5.63
CA LEU A 428 -0.37 26.65 5.66
C LEU A 428 -0.91 25.58 6.62
N SER A 429 -0.24 24.41 6.66
CA SER A 429 -0.59 23.27 7.49
C SER A 429 0.69 22.56 7.97
N PRO A 430 0.83 22.26 9.25
CA PRO A 430 -0.02 22.63 10.39
C PRO A 430 -0.04 24.12 10.72
N GLY A 431 0.88 24.91 10.18
CA GLY A 431 1.07 26.31 10.45
C GLY A 431 2.16 26.57 11.50
N SER A 432 2.82 27.73 11.39
CA SER A 432 4.02 28.08 12.19
C SER A 432 3.81 28.14 13.71
N LYS A 433 2.56 28.10 14.20
CA LYS A 433 2.24 28.10 15.62
C LYS A 433 2.34 26.71 16.26
N VAL A 434 2.28 25.64 15.47
CA VAL A 434 2.36 24.25 15.95
C VAL A 434 3.83 23.86 16.09
N GLN A 435 4.37 23.82 17.31
CA GLN A 435 5.80 23.64 17.59
C GLN A 435 6.09 22.54 18.62
N THR A 436 5.31 22.44 19.69
CA THR A 436 5.52 21.44 20.75
C THR A 436 5.06 20.06 20.32
N ASP A 437 5.50 19.02 21.02
CA ASP A 437 5.06 17.65 20.77
C ASP A 437 3.54 17.52 20.91
N GLU A 438 2.95 18.16 21.92
CA GLU A 438 1.51 18.15 22.16
C GLU A 438 0.74 18.80 21.01
N GLU A 439 1.21 19.97 20.52
CA GLU A 439 0.58 20.68 19.40
C GLU A 439 0.69 19.89 18.09
N ILE A 440 1.83 19.24 17.86
CA ILE A 440 2.03 18.37 16.68
C ILE A 440 1.11 17.16 16.76
N LEU A 441 1.03 16.48 17.90
CA LEU A 441 0.16 15.32 18.07
C LEU A 441 -1.32 15.69 17.98
N ASP A 442 -1.71 16.86 18.50
CA ASP A 442 -3.05 17.40 18.35
C ASP A 442 -3.41 17.66 16.86
N PHE A 443 -2.47 18.24 16.10
CA PHE A 443 -2.61 18.42 14.66
C PHE A 443 -2.80 17.07 13.94
N ILE A 444 -1.96 16.07 14.25
CA ILE A 444 -2.05 14.74 13.61
C ILE A 444 -3.37 14.06 13.96
N ALA A 445 -3.81 14.14 15.22
CA ALA A 445 -5.08 13.57 15.64
C ALA A 445 -6.29 14.21 14.93
N LYS A 446 -6.22 15.52 14.61
CA LYS A 446 -7.27 16.26 13.91
C LYS A 446 -7.24 16.07 12.39
N GLU A 447 -6.06 16.00 11.79
CA GLU A 447 -5.88 16.12 10.34
C GLU A 447 -5.34 14.85 9.67
N GLY A 448 -4.84 13.88 10.47
CA GLY A 448 -4.29 12.63 9.93
C GLY A 448 -5.33 11.86 9.12
N GLU A 449 -4.88 11.32 7.98
CA GLU A 449 -5.66 10.49 7.08
C GLU A 449 -4.89 9.19 6.78
N SER A 450 -5.59 8.14 6.38
CA SER A 450 -4.94 6.91 5.95
C SER A 450 -4.22 7.12 4.60
N ALA A 451 -3.04 6.53 4.45
CA ALA A 451 -2.39 6.39 3.14
C ALA A 451 -2.98 5.22 2.32
N TYR A 452 -4.01 4.57 2.87
CA TYR A 452 -4.79 3.50 2.24
C TYR A 452 -3.99 2.20 2.00
N HIS A 453 -3.18 1.81 2.97
CA HIS A 453 -2.33 0.61 2.95
C HIS A 453 -2.74 -0.50 3.95
N PRO A 454 -4.06 -0.76 4.21
CA PRO A 454 -4.46 -1.77 5.18
C PRO A 454 -3.94 -3.15 4.77
N SER A 455 -3.41 -3.89 5.77
CA SER A 455 -2.76 -5.18 5.57
C SER A 455 -2.85 -6.06 6.81
N SER A 456 -2.33 -7.29 6.73
CA SER A 456 -1.97 -8.16 7.87
C SER A 456 -3.11 -8.80 8.64
N THR A 457 -4.36 -8.71 8.18
CA THR A 457 -5.57 -9.23 8.85
C THR A 457 -5.83 -10.73 8.69
N CYS A 458 -5.01 -11.41 7.89
CA CYS A 458 -4.95 -12.87 7.74
C CYS A 458 -3.49 -13.30 7.66
N LYS A 459 -2.63 -12.76 8.57
CA LYS A 459 -1.17 -12.87 8.48
C LYS A 459 -0.71 -14.32 8.33
N MET A 460 0.33 -14.52 7.54
CA MET A 460 1.02 -15.81 7.45
C MET A 460 1.98 -16.00 8.63
N GLY A 461 2.23 -17.27 8.98
CA GLY A 461 3.11 -17.67 10.07
C GLY A 461 2.64 -18.95 10.75
N VAL A 462 3.21 -19.23 11.90
CA VAL A 462 2.91 -20.43 12.72
C VAL A 462 2.44 -20.09 14.14
N ASP A 463 2.48 -18.81 14.54
CA ASP A 463 2.03 -18.37 15.85
C ASP A 463 0.48 -18.48 16.00
N PRO A 464 -0.06 -18.43 17.24
CA PRO A 464 -1.49 -18.65 17.50
C PRO A 464 -2.45 -17.67 16.80
N LEU A 465 -1.96 -16.50 16.35
CA LEU A 465 -2.73 -15.50 15.60
C LEU A 465 -2.44 -15.57 14.09
N SER A 466 -1.65 -16.52 13.62
CA SER A 466 -1.44 -16.74 12.20
C SER A 466 -2.66 -17.40 11.57
N VAL A 467 -3.10 -16.87 10.42
CA VAL A 467 -4.29 -17.34 9.70
C VAL A 467 -3.90 -18.25 8.54
N THR A 468 -2.76 -18.00 7.92
CA THR A 468 -2.24 -18.80 6.81
C THR A 468 -0.83 -19.31 7.11
N ASP A 469 -0.48 -20.46 6.51
CA ASP A 469 0.89 -20.94 6.48
C ASP A 469 1.75 -20.17 5.46
N SER A 470 3.06 -20.50 5.38
CA SER A 470 3.98 -19.92 4.38
C SER A 470 3.60 -20.23 2.92
N ASN A 471 2.75 -21.20 2.69
CA ASN A 471 2.16 -21.53 1.39
C ASN A 471 0.79 -20.86 1.18
N LEU A 472 0.42 -19.93 2.06
CA LEU A 472 -0.82 -19.13 2.00
C LEU A 472 -2.11 -19.97 2.16
N ARG A 473 -2.03 -21.20 2.69
CA ARG A 473 -3.18 -22.04 3.02
C ARG A 473 -3.74 -21.62 4.36
N VAL A 474 -5.06 -21.54 4.46
CA VAL A 474 -5.74 -21.24 5.73
C VAL A 474 -5.53 -22.42 6.68
N HIS A 475 -5.00 -22.16 7.87
CA HIS A 475 -4.75 -23.19 8.89
C HIS A 475 -6.01 -23.98 9.21
N GLY A 476 -5.88 -25.31 9.31
CA GLY A 476 -6.99 -26.22 9.66
C GLY A 476 -8.03 -26.45 8.55
N ILE A 477 -7.98 -25.71 7.44
CA ILE A 477 -8.96 -25.80 6.34
C ILE A 477 -8.28 -26.30 5.07
N LYS A 478 -8.87 -27.31 4.44
CA LYS A 478 -8.41 -27.84 3.16
C LYS A 478 -8.98 -27.03 1.99
N ASN A 479 -8.21 -26.91 0.91
CA ASN A 479 -8.62 -26.28 -0.36
C ASN A 479 -9.01 -24.80 -0.25
N LEU A 480 -8.43 -24.09 0.71
CA LEU A 480 -8.67 -22.66 0.92
C LEU A 480 -7.35 -21.92 1.11
N ARG A 481 -7.17 -20.86 0.35
CA ARG A 481 -6.03 -19.94 0.48
C ARG A 481 -6.50 -18.49 0.56
N VAL A 482 -5.63 -17.64 1.11
CA VAL A 482 -5.74 -16.19 1.03
C VAL A 482 -4.50 -15.66 0.31
N VAL A 483 -4.70 -14.83 -0.72
CA VAL A 483 -3.60 -14.26 -1.52
C VAL A 483 -3.87 -12.79 -1.82
N ASP A 484 -3.60 -11.94 -0.86
CA ASP A 484 -3.71 -10.48 -0.96
C ASP A 484 -2.91 -9.81 0.20
N ALA A 485 -3.08 -8.51 0.42
CA ALA A 485 -2.37 -7.76 1.46
C ALA A 485 -2.64 -8.28 2.90
N SER A 486 -3.74 -9.01 3.11
CA SER A 486 -4.08 -9.51 4.45
C SER A 486 -3.08 -10.54 4.98
N VAL A 487 -2.32 -11.22 4.10
CA VAL A 487 -1.37 -12.25 4.49
C VAL A 487 -0.03 -11.72 4.99
N PHE A 488 0.25 -10.44 4.82
CA PHE A 488 1.52 -9.87 5.29
C PHE A 488 1.69 -10.10 6.79
N PRO A 489 2.85 -10.61 7.26
CA PRO A 489 3.16 -10.67 8.70
C PRO A 489 3.24 -9.26 9.29
N TYR A 490 3.88 -8.36 8.55
CA TYR A 490 4.04 -6.95 8.86
C TYR A 490 3.85 -6.11 7.59
N VAL A 491 3.26 -4.90 7.73
CA VAL A 491 3.17 -3.95 6.63
C VAL A 491 4.57 -3.57 6.16
N THR A 492 4.78 -3.50 4.85
CA THR A 492 6.07 -3.13 4.25
C THR A 492 6.23 -1.61 4.16
N ASN A 493 7.46 -1.12 4.13
CA ASN A 493 7.76 0.29 3.91
C ASN A 493 7.13 0.82 2.62
N GLY A 494 6.36 1.90 2.72
CA GLY A 494 5.78 2.59 1.58
C GLY A 494 4.51 1.94 1.01
N ASN A 495 4.24 2.22 -0.25
CA ASN A 495 3.01 1.80 -0.92
C ASN A 495 2.99 0.28 -1.15
N ILE A 496 1.92 -0.39 -0.74
CA ILE A 496 1.88 -1.87 -0.65
C ILE A 496 1.50 -2.59 -1.96
N TYR A 497 1.22 -1.88 -3.08
CA TYR A 497 0.77 -2.54 -4.31
C TYR A 497 1.82 -3.49 -4.89
N SER A 498 3.09 -3.09 -4.92
CA SER A 498 4.16 -3.94 -5.42
C SER A 498 4.39 -5.20 -4.56
N PRO A 499 4.48 -5.12 -3.21
CA PRO A 499 4.54 -6.30 -2.36
C PRO A 499 3.36 -7.27 -2.55
N VAL A 500 2.13 -6.76 -2.70
CA VAL A 500 0.94 -7.60 -3.00
C VAL A 500 1.13 -8.35 -4.32
N MET A 501 1.66 -7.69 -5.35
CA MET A 501 1.89 -8.33 -6.65
C MET A 501 3.02 -9.36 -6.59
N MET A 502 4.07 -9.12 -5.79
CA MET A 502 5.15 -10.06 -5.53
C MET A 502 4.62 -11.31 -4.82
N VAL A 503 3.86 -11.14 -3.74
CA VAL A 503 3.21 -12.25 -3.02
C VAL A 503 2.35 -13.08 -3.97
N ALA A 504 1.57 -12.43 -4.82
CA ALA A 504 0.71 -13.13 -5.76
C ALA A 504 1.50 -13.89 -6.85
N GLU A 505 2.65 -13.37 -7.36
CA GLU A 505 3.52 -14.11 -8.29
C GLU A 505 4.14 -15.34 -7.63
N LYS A 506 4.61 -15.22 -6.39
CA LYS A 506 5.14 -16.35 -5.63
C LYS A 506 4.04 -17.37 -5.32
N ALA A 507 2.86 -16.90 -4.92
CA ALA A 507 1.69 -17.74 -4.69
C ALA A 507 1.29 -18.54 -5.94
N ALA A 508 1.41 -17.97 -7.14
CA ALA A 508 1.09 -18.67 -8.37
C ALA A 508 1.99 -19.92 -8.56
N ASP A 509 3.30 -19.78 -8.35
CA ASP A 509 4.23 -20.91 -8.44
C ASP A 509 3.92 -21.97 -7.35
N ILE A 510 3.64 -21.54 -6.12
CA ILE A 510 3.23 -22.43 -5.02
C ILE A 510 1.94 -23.21 -5.35
N ILE A 511 0.91 -22.54 -5.88
CA ILE A 511 -0.38 -23.17 -6.22
C ILE A 511 -0.24 -24.16 -7.37
N LEU A 512 0.57 -23.82 -8.37
CA LEU A 512 0.82 -24.67 -9.55
C LEU A 512 1.80 -25.82 -9.25
N GLY A 513 2.45 -25.83 -8.08
CA GLY A 513 3.50 -26.80 -7.75
C GLY A 513 4.78 -26.60 -8.58
N ASN A 514 5.01 -25.40 -9.09
CA ASN A 514 6.23 -25.05 -9.80
C ASN A 514 7.41 -24.99 -8.83
N SER A 515 8.62 -25.26 -9.32
CA SER A 515 9.84 -24.99 -8.56
C SER A 515 9.93 -23.48 -8.26
N PRO A 516 10.25 -23.07 -7.02
CA PRO A 516 10.48 -21.67 -6.69
C PRO A 516 11.55 -21.05 -7.60
N LEU A 517 11.44 -19.77 -7.87
CA LEU A 517 12.50 -19.03 -8.54
C LEU A 517 13.76 -19.08 -7.67
N LYS A 518 14.92 -19.16 -8.32
CA LYS A 518 16.21 -19.16 -7.62
C LYS A 518 16.37 -17.87 -6.82
N ALA A 519 16.73 -17.97 -5.55
CA ALA A 519 17.03 -16.82 -4.70
C ALA A 519 18.19 -15.98 -5.27
N GLU A 520 18.03 -14.67 -5.25
CA GLU A 520 19.01 -13.69 -5.73
C GLU A 520 19.62 -12.93 -4.55
N HIS A 521 20.76 -13.40 -4.06
CA HIS A 521 21.48 -12.83 -2.90
C HIS A 521 22.26 -11.58 -3.31
N LEU A 522 21.56 -10.49 -3.58
CA LEU A 522 22.18 -9.21 -3.88
C LEU A 522 22.39 -8.38 -2.60
N PRO A 523 23.47 -7.59 -2.53
CA PRO A 523 23.66 -6.67 -1.43
C PRO A 523 22.58 -5.59 -1.45
N PHE A 524 22.23 -5.04 -0.29
CA PHE A 524 21.38 -3.86 -0.17
C PHE A 524 21.91 -2.94 0.91
N TYR A 525 21.58 -1.67 0.81
CA TYR A 525 22.11 -0.66 1.71
C TYR A 525 21.66 -0.89 3.16
N LYS A 526 22.65 -0.98 4.05
CA LYS A 526 22.48 -1.02 5.51
C LYS A 526 23.43 0.01 6.12
N LYS A 527 22.90 0.97 6.90
CA LYS A 527 23.78 1.90 7.61
C LYS A 527 24.55 1.16 8.70
N GLU A 528 25.85 1.31 8.74
CA GLU A 528 26.67 0.76 9.81
C GLU A 528 26.41 1.50 11.13
N MET A 529 25.74 0.85 12.08
CA MET A 529 25.46 1.40 13.41
C MET A 529 26.73 1.65 14.25
N LYS A 530 27.86 0.98 13.94
CA LYS A 530 29.11 1.10 14.69
C LYS A 530 29.75 2.49 14.66
N ALA A 531 29.57 3.26 13.59
CA ALA A 531 30.12 4.62 13.48
C ALA A 531 29.39 5.62 14.37
N CYS A 532 28.07 5.50 14.47
CA CYS A 532 27.21 6.44 15.21
C CYS A 532 27.46 6.44 16.73
N LEU A 533 27.70 5.25 17.32
CA LEU A 533 27.97 5.14 18.77
C LEU A 533 29.36 5.66 19.18
N LYS A 534 30.37 5.54 18.31
CA LYS A 534 31.70 6.08 18.58
C LYS A 534 31.74 7.60 18.61
N ASP A 535 31.03 8.25 17.68
CA ASP A 535 31.03 9.72 17.58
C ASP A 535 30.20 10.38 18.68
N LYS A 536 29.07 9.79 19.07
CA LYS A 536 28.14 10.40 20.02
C LYS A 536 28.54 10.22 21.50
N TYR A 537 29.25 9.17 21.85
CA TYR A 537 29.55 8.86 23.25
C TYR A 537 31.04 8.88 23.61
N LYS A 538 31.98 9.15 22.68
CA LYS A 538 33.44 9.13 22.91
C LYS A 538 33.90 7.91 23.74
N VAL A 539 33.24 6.75 23.58
CA VAL A 539 33.48 5.56 24.41
C VAL A 539 34.62 4.76 23.81
N GLY A 540 35.59 4.39 24.63
CA GLY A 540 36.75 3.58 24.22
C GLY A 540 36.34 2.21 23.66
N HIS A 541 37.18 1.64 22.80
CA HIS A 541 36.92 0.45 21.96
C HIS A 541 36.34 -0.77 22.70
N PHE A 542 36.62 -0.91 23.98
CA PHE A 542 36.19 -2.06 24.81
C PHE A 542 34.74 -1.92 25.34
N GLN A 543 34.29 -0.70 25.64
CA GLN A 543 32.90 -0.47 26.13
C GLN A 543 31.87 -0.46 25.00
N ALA A 544 32.28 -0.08 23.78
CA ALA A 544 31.38 -0.10 22.62
C ALA A 544 30.97 -1.51 22.21
N GLN A 545 31.85 -2.52 22.37
CA GLN A 545 31.52 -3.93 22.07
C GLN A 545 30.51 -4.52 23.05
N THR A 546 30.54 -4.10 24.31
CA THR A 546 29.60 -4.60 25.35
C THR A 546 28.21 -3.99 25.18
N ILE A 547 28.13 -2.70 24.81
CA ILE A 547 26.86 -2.02 24.55
C ILE A 547 26.21 -2.55 23.28
N VAL A 548 26.96 -2.77 22.21
CA VAL A 548 26.47 -3.37 20.96
C VAL A 548 25.96 -4.80 21.17
N LYS A 549 26.63 -5.58 22.01
CA LYS A 549 26.19 -6.95 22.34
C LYS A 549 24.86 -6.96 23.11
N TYR A 550 24.67 -6.02 24.05
CA TYR A 550 23.43 -5.90 24.81
C TYR A 550 22.22 -5.48 23.95
N PHE A 551 22.42 -4.65 22.92
CA PHE A 551 21.37 -4.24 21.98
C PHE A 551 21.11 -5.20 20.82
N LEU A 552 21.99 -6.18 20.59
CA LEU A 552 21.80 -7.22 19.58
C LEU A 552 21.14 -8.48 20.14
N GLU A 553 21.08 -8.61 21.48
CA GLU A 553 20.44 -9.73 22.19
C GLU A 553 19.02 -9.39 22.69
N GLN A 554 18.50 -8.17 22.45
CA GLN A 554 17.11 -7.75 22.63
C GLN A 554 16.46 -7.44 21.28
#